data_8b70abcf2f5c21c492d9f03bcbaf54ed
#
_entry.id   8b70abcf2f5c21c492d9f03bcbaf54ed
#
_cell.length_a   1.000
_cell.length_b   1.000
_cell.length_c   1.000
_cell.angle_alpha   90.00
_cell.angle_beta   90.00
_cell.angle_gamma   90.00
#
_symmetry.space_group_name_H-M   'P 1'
#
loop_
_entity.id
_entity.type
_entity.pdbx_description
1 polymer ?
#
loop_
_entity_poly.entity_id
_entity_poly.type
_entity_poly.pdbx_seq_one_letter_code
_entity_poly.pdbx_strand_id
1 'polypeptide(L)'
;MKSTRMQKHILLLAAVLLAAACKKDGDTIYLPDPTEEKASATPLVTVIYDANALGDHSYNDLIYEGVEHAAQQLGLRTMQQSPRTYEEGLQYLELMFRQMETAKDTVRRLFIVTSPGYDDFIRKNNKRLEANPHADLLYLETRTPLEGKGSTLFLTYYGAMYEGGRIEAATAFSNTMLIGANRQTPSITEAMQGYRDGFEAGLKLLTERQASLNHLSETYLDETGSGGFSVADTTALRLLRQWRNDGIGMLIPVCGGASNTFSRMINSTLEDIVISGIDVYHDNYFSPYSIVKHIDRALGQSIRQWLTTGTMPKHQTFGLKEGYTEVILNPNRDIFIWAPPGYEGETTPCLTEAMKKEMHEEALRKEEEHEK
;
A
#
# COMPACT_ATOMS: atom_id res chain seq x y z
N MET A 1 31.26 58.77 -5.66
CA MET A 1 31.79 57.85 -4.63
C MET A 1 30.75 57.32 -3.64
N LYS A 2 29.42 57.42 -3.87
CA LYS A 2 28.38 56.83 -2.95
C LYS A 2 27.78 55.50 -3.39
N SER A 3 28.04 55.09 -4.65
CA SER A 3 27.44 53.82 -5.20
C SER A 3 28.11 52.54 -4.77
N THR A 4 29.40 52.54 -4.49
CA THR A 4 30.18 51.34 -4.14
C THR A 4 29.95 50.84 -2.73
N ARG A 5 29.46 51.66 -1.80
CA ARG A 5 29.19 51.26 -0.41
C ARG A 5 27.86 50.54 -0.28
N MET A 6 26.87 50.93 -1.04
CA MET A 6 25.54 50.31 -1.06
C MET A 6 25.57 48.91 -1.70
N GLN A 7 26.35 48.73 -2.78
CA GLN A 7 26.55 47.42 -3.42
C GLN A 7 27.24 46.42 -2.50
N LYS A 8 28.19 46.85 -1.65
CA LYS A 8 28.86 45.95 -0.69
C LYS A 8 27.91 45.50 0.43
N HIS A 9 26.99 46.33 0.88
CA HIS A 9 25.97 45.93 1.88
C HIS A 9 24.91 45.00 1.33
N ILE A 10 24.51 45.17 0.05
CA ILE A 10 23.56 44.27 -0.62
C ILE A 10 24.21 42.90 -0.85
N LEU A 11 25.47 42.85 -1.25
CA LEU A 11 26.22 41.59 -1.41
C LEU A 11 26.47 40.89 -0.07
N LEU A 12 26.70 41.63 1.02
CA LEU A 12 26.86 41.03 2.34
C LEU A 12 25.54 40.50 2.88
N LEU A 13 24.42 41.19 2.65
CA LEU A 13 23.08 40.73 3.03
C LEU A 13 22.68 39.49 2.23
N ALA A 14 22.96 39.45 0.93
CA ALA A 14 22.72 38.29 0.07
C ALA A 14 23.58 37.07 0.49
N ALA A 15 24.83 37.27 0.90
CA ALA A 15 25.70 36.22 1.40
C ALA A 15 25.24 35.66 2.75
N VAL A 16 24.69 36.50 3.64
CA VAL A 16 24.12 36.06 4.92
C VAL A 16 22.81 35.31 4.72
N LEU A 17 21.97 35.73 3.76
CA LEU A 17 20.74 35.02 3.41
C LEU A 17 21.01 33.66 2.70
N LEU A 18 22.06 33.58 1.88
CA LEU A 18 22.48 32.32 1.26
C LEU A 18 23.16 31.35 2.26
N ALA A 19 23.86 31.87 3.28
CA ALA A 19 24.42 31.04 4.33
C ALA A 19 23.34 30.51 5.31
N ALA A 20 22.21 31.23 5.48
CA ALA A 20 21.07 30.75 6.24
C ALA A 20 20.22 29.70 5.46
N ALA A 21 20.25 29.71 4.13
CA ALA A 21 19.56 28.72 3.30
C ALA A 21 20.31 27.39 3.13
N CYS A 22 21.57 27.30 3.58
CA CYS A 22 22.40 26.09 3.49
C CYS A 22 22.66 25.40 4.82
N LYS A 23 21.89 25.69 5.87
CA LYS A 23 21.74 24.68 6.93
C LYS A 23 20.84 23.60 6.36
N LYS A 24 21.43 22.56 5.80
CA LYS A 24 20.84 21.22 5.86
C LYS A 24 20.57 21.00 7.33
N ASP A 25 19.32 21.04 7.74
CA ASP A 25 18.89 20.48 9.01
C ASP A 25 19.17 18.97 8.90
N GLY A 26 20.42 18.63 9.21
CA GLY A 26 20.85 17.26 9.34
C GLY A 26 20.18 16.71 10.59
N ASP A 27 19.47 15.62 10.43
CA ASP A 27 19.32 14.57 11.44
C ASP A 27 18.72 14.96 12.81
N THR A 28 17.99 16.05 12.91
CA THR A 28 17.22 16.33 14.13
C THR A 28 15.84 15.69 13.96
N ILE A 29 15.65 14.55 14.62
CA ILE A 29 14.32 13.96 14.81
C ILE A 29 13.47 15.03 15.49
N TYR A 30 12.57 15.66 14.72
CA TYR A 30 11.64 16.63 15.27
C TYR A 30 10.51 15.87 15.97
N LEU A 31 10.61 15.79 17.28
CA LEU A 31 9.48 15.42 18.10
C LEU A 31 8.89 16.72 18.66
N PRO A 32 7.54 16.87 18.70
CA PRO A 32 6.95 18.06 19.28
C PRO A 32 7.43 18.26 20.71
N ASP A 33 7.73 19.51 21.05
CA ASP A 33 8.11 19.86 22.43
C ASP A 33 6.94 19.50 23.36
N PRO A 34 7.20 18.70 24.42
CA PRO A 34 6.15 18.38 25.41
C PRO A 34 5.50 19.61 26.06
N THR A 35 6.16 20.76 26.01
CA THR A 35 5.60 22.03 26.49
C THR A 35 4.61 22.67 25.52
N GLU A 36 4.77 22.49 24.21
CA GLU A 36 3.79 22.93 23.19
C GLU A 36 2.54 22.06 23.23
N GLU A 37 2.68 20.75 23.48
CA GLU A 37 1.54 19.84 23.64
C GLU A 37 0.65 20.18 24.85
N LYS A 38 1.21 20.74 25.92
CA LYS A 38 0.43 21.18 27.09
C LYS A 38 -0.53 22.33 26.78
N ALA A 39 -0.28 23.08 25.75
CA ALA A 39 -1.13 24.21 25.33
C ALA A 39 -2.34 23.76 24.50
N SER A 40 -2.40 22.54 23.99
CA SER A 40 -3.48 22.06 23.12
C SER A 40 -4.10 20.78 23.67
N ALA A 41 -5.42 20.82 23.91
CA ALA A 41 -6.21 19.62 24.23
C ALA A 41 -6.56 18.79 22.99
N THR A 42 -6.16 19.24 21.79
CA THR A 42 -6.49 18.59 20.53
C THR A 42 -5.80 17.23 20.43
N PRO A 43 -6.53 16.15 20.15
CA PRO A 43 -5.95 14.83 20.00
C PRO A 43 -4.92 14.78 18.87
N LEU A 44 -3.91 13.92 19.04
CA LEU A 44 -2.79 13.77 18.11
C LEU A 44 -2.77 12.35 17.51
N VAL A 45 -2.68 12.26 16.20
CA VAL A 45 -2.41 11.02 15.46
C VAL A 45 -0.98 11.09 14.95
N THR A 46 -0.16 10.12 15.36
CA THR A 46 1.23 10.01 14.89
C THR A 46 1.38 8.74 14.05
N VAL A 47 1.94 8.86 12.85
CA VAL A 47 2.19 7.72 11.95
C VAL A 47 3.68 7.51 11.81
N ILE A 48 4.12 6.26 11.92
CA ILE A 48 5.48 5.83 11.61
C ILE A 48 5.43 4.84 10.44
N TYR A 49 6.04 5.25 9.35
CA TYR A 49 6.16 4.47 8.12
C TYR A 49 7.35 3.53 8.15
N ASP A 50 7.42 2.66 7.16
CA ASP A 50 8.66 1.94 6.84
C ASP A 50 9.71 2.89 6.26
N ALA A 51 10.94 2.41 6.14
CA ALA A 51 12.03 3.20 5.60
C ALA A 51 11.78 3.59 4.13
N ASN A 52 11.90 4.90 3.85
CA ASN A 52 11.68 5.48 2.53
C ASN A 52 10.31 5.14 1.89
N ALA A 53 9.28 4.96 2.71
CA ALA A 53 7.99 4.48 2.23
C ALA A 53 7.15 5.55 1.49
N LEU A 54 7.20 6.81 1.92
CA LEU A 54 6.43 7.89 1.30
C LEU A 54 6.96 8.25 -0.10
N GLY A 55 6.04 8.62 -0.99
CA GLY A 55 6.32 8.87 -2.40
C GLY A 55 6.27 7.59 -3.25
N ASP A 56 5.68 6.53 -2.72
CA ASP A 56 5.48 5.28 -3.45
C ASP A 56 4.30 5.35 -4.45
N HIS A 57 3.50 6.43 -4.41
CA HIS A 57 2.27 6.59 -5.19
C HIS A 57 1.36 5.37 -5.13
N SER A 58 1.34 4.68 -3.98
CA SER A 58 0.65 3.43 -3.73
C SER A 58 0.18 3.39 -2.27
N TYR A 59 0.37 2.25 -1.60
CA TYR A 59 -0.12 1.93 -0.27
C TYR A 59 0.25 2.98 0.82
N ASN A 60 1.52 3.42 0.87
CA ASN A 60 1.95 4.35 1.92
C ASN A 60 1.43 5.78 1.70
N ASP A 61 1.36 6.23 0.45
CA ASP A 61 0.77 7.53 0.14
C ASP A 61 -0.74 7.53 0.42
N LEU A 62 -1.46 6.41 0.19
CA LEU A 62 -2.86 6.26 0.59
C LEU A 62 -3.05 6.35 2.12
N ILE A 63 -2.13 5.77 2.91
CA ILE A 63 -2.14 5.92 4.38
C ILE A 63 -1.97 7.40 4.74
N TYR A 64 -1.00 8.09 4.13
CA TYR A 64 -0.76 9.50 4.36
C TYR A 64 -2.04 10.33 4.09
N GLU A 65 -2.62 10.17 2.93
CA GLU A 65 -3.83 10.89 2.51
C GLU A 65 -5.02 10.57 3.42
N GLY A 66 -5.22 9.30 3.76
CA GLY A 66 -6.30 8.86 4.63
C GLY A 66 -6.21 9.46 6.04
N VAL A 67 -5.01 9.53 6.61
CA VAL A 67 -4.78 10.13 7.93
C VAL A 67 -5.00 11.64 7.89
N GLU A 68 -4.45 12.35 6.89
CA GLU A 68 -4.64 13.79 6.73
C GLU A 68 -6.11 14.15 6.52
N HIS A 69 -6.82 13.39 5.68
CA HIS A 69 -8.24 13.60 5.44
C HIS A 69 -9.07 13.38 6.72
N ALA A 70 -8.81 12.29 7.45
CA ALA A 70 -9.47 12.04 8.73
C ALA A 70 -9.17 13.16 9.75
N ALA A 71 -7.93 13.63 9.81
CA ALA A 71 -7.54 14.70 10.72
C ALA A 71 -8.25 16.00 10.40
N GLN A 72 -8.34 16.38 9.13
CA GLN A 72 -9.10 17.57 8.71
C GLN A 72 -10.58 17.49 9.07
N GLN A 73 -11.21 16.34 8.80
CA GLN A 73 -12.63 16.13 9.10
C GLN A 73 -12.94 16.10 10.60
N LEU A 74 -12.03 15.59 11.42
CA LEU A 74 -12.25 15.36 12.83
C LEU A 74 -11.59 16.41 13.74
N GLY A 75 -10.88 17.38 13.16
CA GLY A 75 -10.18 18.43 13.91
C GLY A 75 -9.02 17.89 14.76
N LEU A 76 -8.24 16.95 14.21
CA LEU A 76 -7.09 16.34 14.88
C LEU A 76 -5.79 17.00 14.44
N ARG A 77 -4.75 16.85 15.25
CA ARG A 77 -3.36 17.11 14.82
C ARG A 77 -2.74 15.83 14.29
N THR A 78 -1.85 15.95 13.32
CA THR A 78 -1.08 14.83 12.76
C THR A 78 0.41 15.06 12.88
N MET A 79 1.15 13.98 12.98
CA MET A 79 2.59 13.93 12.82
C MET A 79 2.93 12.66 12.04
N GLN A 80 3.55 12.81 10.88
CA GLN A 80 3.87 11.69 10.01
C GLN A 80 5.38 11.57 9.85
N GLN A 81 5.96 10.41 10.22
CA GLN A 81 7.39 10.17 10.26
C GLN A 81 7.75 9.07 9.24
N SER A 82 8.48 9.46 8.20
CA SER A 82 9.05 8.53 7.21
C SER A 82 10.56 8.42 7.44
N PRO A 83 11.04 7.39 8.14
CA PRO A 83 12.46 7.19 8.39
C PRO A 83 13.22 6.88 7.10
N ARG A 84 14.52 7.15 7.06
CA ARG A 84 15.37 6.80 5.92
C ARG A 84 15.93 5.39 6.01
N THR A 85 16.04 4.86 7.22
CA THR A 85 16.50 3.50 7.49
C THR A 85 15.62 2.82 8.53
N TYR A 86 15.69 1.50 8.55
CA TYR A 86 15.00 0.70 9.56
C TYR A 86 15.42 1.09 11.00
N GLU A 87 16.73 1.32 11.21
CA GLU A 87 17.29 1.72 12.51
C GLU A 87 16.76 3.09 12.95
N GLU A 88 16.61 4.03 12.03
CA GLU A 88 16.00 5.33 12.32
C GLU A 88 14.53 5.15 12.72
N GLY A 89 13.79 4.28 12.04
CA GLY A 89 12.42 3.92 12.40
C GLY A 89 12.31 3.34 13.81
N LEU A 90 13.21 2.45 14.20
CA LEU A 90 13.30 1.94 15.59
C LEU A 90 13.60 3.03 16.61
N GLN A 91 14.43 4.02 16.26
CA GLN A 91 14.71 5.17 17.13
C GLN A 91 13.45 6.03 17.30
N TYR A 92 12.71 6.31 16.24
CA TYR A 92 11.43 7.02 16.33
C TYR A 92 10.44 6.28 17.23
N LEU A 93 10.28 4.97 17.05
CA LEU A 93 9.41 4.14 17.89
C LEU A 93 9.85 4.23 19.37
N GLU A 94 11.13 4.04 19.67
CA GLU A 94 11.63 4.11 21.06
C GLU A 94 11.40 5.49 21.68
N LEU A 95 11.64 6.57 20.96
CA LEU A 95 11.39 7.93 21.44
C LEU A 95 9.89 8.16 21.73
N MET A 96 9.01 7.69 20.86
CA MET A 96 7.56 7.80 21.06
C MET A 96 7.10 7.01 22.29
N PHE A 97 7.57 5.78 22.46
CA PHE A 97 7.23 4.98 23.64
C PHE A 97 7.69 5.65 24.93
N ARG A 98 8.90 6.23 24.96
CA ARG A 98 9.40 7.00 26.10
C ARG A 98 8.57 8.25 26.40
N GLN A 99 8.17 8.99 25.37
CA GLN A 99 7.29 10.14 25.56
C GLN A 99 5.97 9.72 26.20
N MET A 100 5.40 8.59 25.76
CA MET A 100 4.16 8.08 26.33
C MET A 100 4.30 7.70 27.80
N GLU A 101 5.37 7.02 28.16
CA GLU A 101 5.61 6.61 29.54
C GLU A 101 5.75 7.83 30.48
N THR A 102 6.29 8.94 29.97
CA THR A 102 6.56 10.15 30.77
C THR A 102 5.51 11.23 30.67
N ALA A 103 4.58 11.16 29.71
CA ALA A 103 3.54 12.15 29.52
C ALA A 103 2.59 12.23 30.72
N LYS A 104 2.42 13.43 31.27
CA LYS A 104 1.54 13.72 32.43
C LYS A 104 0.28 14.50 32.07
N ASP A 105 0.14 14.84 30.78
CA ASP A 105 -1.04 15.53 30.26
C ASP A 105 -2.17 14.55 29.95
N THR A 106 -3.32 15.08 29.57
CA THR A 106 -4.52 14.30 29.22
C THR A 106 -4.80 14.29 27.71
N VAL A 107 -3.83 14.69 26.89
CA VAL A 107 -3.96 14.70 25.43
C VAL A 107 -4.06 13.26 24.93
N ARG A 108 -5.12 12.97 24.19
CA ARG A 108 -5.29 11.66 23.57
C ARG A 108 -4.34 11.52 22.37
N ARG A 109 -3.67 10.38 22.30
CA ARG A 109 -2.69 10.07 21.26
C ARG A 109 -2.96 8.72 20.64
N LEU A 110 -3.02 8.69 19.33
CA LEU A 110 -3.07 7.44 18.56
C LEU A 110 -1.77 7.30 17.78
N PHE A 111 -1.07 6.17 17.98
CA PHE A 111 0.07 5.79 17.17
C PHE A 111 -0.37 4.81 16.10
N ILE A 112 0.01 5.07 14.86
CA ILE A 112 -0.19 4.18 13.73
C ILE A 112 1.18 3.74 13.26
N VAL A 113 1.43 2.43 13.26
CA VAL A 113 2.67 1.83 12.75
C VAL A 113 2.32 1.02 11.52
N THR A 114 2.91 1.37 10.38
CA THR A 114 2.46 0.87 9.09
C THR A 114 3.21 -0.36 8.61
N SER A 115 4.43 -0.59 9.10
CA SER A 115 5.32 -1.64 8.59
C SER A 115 5.31 -2.89 9.46
N PRO A 116 5.06 -4.07 8.89
CA PRO A 116 5.26 -5.35 9.59
C PRO A 116 6.74 -5.59 9.98
N GLY A 117 7.68 -4.85 9.40
CA GLY A 117 9.10 -4.91 9.76
C GLY A 117 9.38 -4.53 11.22
N TYR A 118 8.48 -3.81 11.88
CA TYR A 118 8.61 -3.43 13.30
C TYR A 118 7.95 -4.41 14.27
N ASP A 119 7.50 -5.59 13.84
CA ASP A 119 6.71 -6.54 14.64
C ASP A 119 7.38 -6.92 15.96
N ASP A 120 8.65 -7.29 15.91
CA ASP A 120 9.43 -7.65 17.11
C ASP A 120 9.50 -6.51 18.14
N PHE A 121 9.71 -5.28 17.66
CA PHE A 121 9.74 -4.12 18.54
C PHE A 121 8.36 -3.85 19.15
N ILE A 122 7.33 -3.85 18.36
CA ILE A 122 5.97 -3.54 18.80
C ILE A 122 5.49 -4.59 19.81
N ARG A 123 5.60 -5.87 19.52
CA ARG A 123 5.15 -6.95 20.42
C ARG A 123 5.91 -6.95 21.74
N LYS A 124 7.20 -6.64 21.72
CA LYS A 124 8.03 -6.56 22.92
C LYS A 124 7.69 -5.35 23.81
N ASN A 125 7.25 -4.24 23.21
CA ASN A 125 7.15 -2.95 23.88
C ASN A 125 5.72 -2.44 24.08
N ASN A 126 4.70 -2.96 23.40
CA ASN A 126 3.33 -2.42 23.45
C ASN A 126 2.73 -2.32 24.85
N LYS A 127 3.14 -3.18 25.78
CA LYS A 127 2.72 -3.12 27.20
C LYS A 127 3.16 -1.83 27.90
N ARG A 128 4.23 -1.16 27.43
CA ARG A 128 4.69 0.12 27.96
C ARG A 128 3.63 1.21 27.84
N LEU A 129 2.74 1.12 26.83
CA LEU A 129 1.64 2.06 26.64
C LEU A 129 0.56 1.96 27.71
N GLU A 130 0.53 0.88 28.52
CA GLU A 130 -0.41 0.73 29.63
C GLU A 130 -0.18 1.76 30.73
N ALA A 131 1.04 2.32 30.82
CA ALA A 131 1.39 3.40 31.73
C ALA A 131 0.62 4.71 31.44
N ASN A 132 0.12 4.89 30.20
CA ASN A 132 -0.63 6.09 29.82
C ASN A 132 -2.04 5.71 29.31
N PRO A 133 -3.12 6.06 30.06
CA PRO A 133 -4.49 5.75 29.63
C PRO A 133 -4.92 6.52 28.37
N HIS A 134 -4.21 7.62 28.01
CA HIS A 134 -4.52 8.48 26.87
C HIS A 134 -3.75 8.13 25.60
N ALA A 135 -2.87 7.12 25.66
CA ALA A 135 -2.13 6.63 24.48
C ALA A 135 -2.76 5.34 23.97
N ASP A 136 -2.92 5.23 22.65
CA ASP A 136 -3.37 4.04 21.94
C ASP A 136 -2.46 3.73 20.76
N LEU A 137 -2.46 2.48 20.31
CA LEU A 137 -1.66 1.98 19.20
C LEU A 137 -2.57 1.28 18.18
N LEU A 138 -2.41 1.59 16.91
CA LEU A 138 -2.95 0.85 15.78
C LEU A 138 -1.77 0.32 14.94
N TYR A 139 -1.62 -1.00 14.90
CA TYR A 139 -0.57 -1.66 14.15
C TYR A 139 -1.15 -2.31 12.90
N LEU A 140 -0.64 -1.94 11.73
CA LEU A 140 -1.16 -2.35 10.43
C LEU A 140 -0.46 -3.61 9.90
N GLU A 141 -1.08 -4.24 8.91
CA GLU A 141 -0.56 -5.39 8.14
C GLU A 141 -0.19 -6.61 9.00
N THR A 142 -0.91 -6.83 10.10
CA THR A 142 -0.74 -8.03 10.92
C THR A 142 -2.09 -8.64 11.29
N ARG A 143 -2.18 -9.98 11.14
CA ARG A 143 -3.35 -10.78 11.53
C ARG A 143 -3.34 -11.16 13.01
N THR A 144 -2.18 -11.07 13.67
CA THR A 144 -2.04 -11.50 15.05
C THR A 144 -2.33 -10.35 16.01
N PRO A 145 -3.34 -10.44 16.87
CA PRO A 145 -3.61 -9.43 17.89
C PRO A 145 -2.41 -9.18 18.80
N LEU A 146 -2.34 -7.97 19.37
CA LEU A 146 -1.34 -7.62 20.39
C LEU A 146 -1.80 -8.12 21.77
N GLU A 147 -0.88 -8.68 22.57
CA GLU A 147 -1.20 -9.11 23.93
C GLU A 147 -1.49 -7.94 24.89
N GLY A 148 -0.70 -6.87 24.81
CA GLY A 148 -0.83 -5.67 25.62
C GLY A 148 -1.79 -4.64 25.03
N LYS A 149 -1.55 -3.36 25.32
CA LYS A 149 -2.33 -2.26 24.79
C LYS A 149 -2.09 -2.11 23.28
N GLY A 150 -3.15 -1.80 22.55
CA GLY A 150 -3.16 -1.59 21.13
C GLY A 150 -4.12 -2.50 20.38
N SER A 151 -4.35 -2.11 19.15
CA SER A 151 -5.21 -2.77 18.17
C SER A 151 -4.39 -3.13 16.94
N THR A 152 -4.84 -4.15 16.21
CA THR A 152 -4.25 -4.50 14.92
C THR A 152 -5.28 -4.37 13.81
N LEU A 153 -4.83 -4.00 12.61
CA LEU A 153 -5.66 -3.91 11.42
C LEU A 153 -4.95 -4.63 10.27
N PHE A 154 -5.68 -5.51 9.62
CA PHE A 154 -5.23 -6.21 8.44
C PHE A 154 -6.24 -6.01 7.31
N LEU A 155 -5.76 -5.67 6.12
CA LEU A 155 -6.57 -5.69 4.92
C LEU A 155 -6.29 -6.97 4.16
N THR A 156 -7.23 -7.94 4.21
CA THR A 156 -7.12 -9.15 3.39
C THR A 156 -7.23 -8.79 1.92
N TYR A 157 -6.31 -9.30 1.13
CA TYR A 157 -6.26 -9.03 -0.30
C TYR A 157 -6.62 -10.27 -1.12
N TYR A 158 -6.81 -11.40 -0.44
CA TYR A 158 -7.05 -12.69 -1.07
C TYR A 158 -8.24 -12.66 -2.03
N GLY A 159 -9.39 -12.16 -1.57
CA GLY A 159 -10.63 -12.16 -2.36
C GLY A 159 -10.55 -11.32 -3.64
N ALA A 160 -10.07 -10.07 -3.52
CA ALA A 160 -9.92 -9.20 -4.67
C ALA A 160 -8.86 -9.72 -5.66
N MET A 161 -7.77 -10.29 -5.16
CA MET A 161 -6.75 -10.92 -6.00
C MET A 161 -7.28 -12.19 -6.69
N TYR A 162 -8.09 -13.00 -5.99
CA TYR A 162 -8.79 -14.14 -6.58
C TYR A 162 -9.72 -13.72 -7.73
N GLU A 163 -10.51 -12.66 -7.52
CA GLU A 163 -11.39 -12.11 -8.56
C GLU A 163 -10.56 -11.63 -9.78
N GLY A 164 -9.48 -10.87 -9.53
CA GLY A 164 -8.58 -10.41 -10.58
C GLY A 164 -7.93 -11.55 -11.37
N GLY A 165 -7.45 -12.58 -10.70
CA GLY A 165 -6.89 -13.77 -11.34
C GLY A 165 -7.91 -14.51 -12.19
N ARG A 166 -9.15 -14.63 -11.72
CA ARG A 166 -10.22 -15.28 -12.48
C ARG A 166 -10.63 -14.48 -13.73
N ILE A 167 -10.69 -13.15 -13.63
CA ILE A 167 -10.90 -12.27 -14.77
C ILE A 167 -9.76 -12.43 -15.78
N GLU A 168 -8.52 -12.42 -15.32
CA GLU A 168 -7.35 -12.56 -16.20
C GLU A 168 -7.37 -13.88 -16.97
N ALA A 169 -7.59 -15.01 -16.29
CA ALA A 169 -7.66 -16.31 -16.94
C ALA A 169 -8.77 -16.40 -18.01
N ALA A 170 -9.89 -15.70 -17.78
CA ALA A 170 -10.99 -15.64 -18.72
C ALA A 170 -10.72 -14.74 -19.95
N THR A 171 -9.83 -13.77 -19.80
CA THR A 171 -9.60 -12.69 -20.78
C THR A 171 -8.22 -12.68 -21.41
N ALA A 172 -7.26 -13.42 -20.82
CA ALA A 172 -5.87 -13.38 -21.27
C ALA A 172 -5.67 -13.96 -22.67
N PHE A 173 -4.95 -13.21 -23.48
CA PHE A 173 -4.45 -13.64 -24.77
C PHE A 173 -2.92 -13.79 -24.78
N SER A 174 -2.29 -13.72 -23.60
CA SER A 174 -0.84 -13.75 -23.42
C SER A 174 -0.46 -14.35 -22.08
N ASN A 175 0.81 -14.74 -21.95
CA ASN A 175 1.34 -15.17 -20.67
C ASN A 175 1.36 -14.02 -19.67
N THR A 176 1.00 -14.30 -18.43
CA THR A 176 0.94 -13.35 -17.32
C THR A 176 2.12 -13.57 -16.37
N MET A 177 2.76 -12.49 -15.94
CA MET A 177 3.77 -12.49 -14.89
C MET A 177 3.18 -11.87 -13.62
N LEU A 178 3.05 -12.68 -12.58
CA LEU A 178 2.69 -12.24 -11.23
C LEU A 178 3.97 -11.93 -10.46
N ILE A 179 4.09 -10.69 -9.97
CA ILE A 179 5.32 -10.17 -9.38
C ILE A 179 5.05 -9.83 -7.92
N GLY A 180 5.65 -10.54 -6.98
CA GLY A 180 5.64 -10.20 -5.55
C GLY A 180 6.85 -9.35 -5.16
N ALA A 181 6.70 -8.48 -4.14
CA ALA A 181 7.84 -7.80 -3.55
C ALA A 181 8.81 -8.83 -2.93
N ASN A 182 8.33 -9.61 -1.96
CA ASN A 182 9.11 -10.63 -1.27
C ASN A 182 8.20 -11.72 -0.69
N ARG A 183 8.83 -12.81 -0.19
CA ARG A 183 8.12 -13.94 0.43
C ARG A 183 7.88 -13.78 1.94
N GLN A 184 8.43 -12.77 2.56
CA GLN A 184 8.39 -12.61 4.03
C GLN A 184 7.21 -11.75 4.48
N THR A 185 6.66 -10.93 3.60
CA THR A 185 5.51 -10.07 3.91
C THR A 185 4.20 -10.84 3.72
N PRO A 186 3.41 -11.09 4.78
CA PRO A 186 2.21 -11.91 4.72
C PRO A 186 1.15 -11.40 3.72
N SER A 187 0.93 -10.08 3.64
CA SER A 187 -0.02 -9.50 2.69
C SER A 187 0.40 -9.70 1.22
N ILE A 188 1.71 -9.75 0.93
CA ILE A 188 2.21 -10.04 -0.41
C ILE A 188 1.98 -11.51 -0.77
N THR A 189 2.36 -12.44 0.11
CA THR A 189 2.20 -13.87 -0.13
C THR A 189 0.74 -14.28 -0.25
N GLU A 190 -0.13 -13.68 0.55
CA GLU A 190 -1.58 -13.86 0.46
C GLU A 190 -2.15 -13.35 -0.87
N ALA A 191 -1.76 -12.15 -1.28
CA ALA A 191 -2.17 -11.58 -2.57
C ALA A 191 -1.73 -12.46 -3.75
N MET A 192 -0.48 -12.91 -3.74
CA MET A 192 0.06 -13.83 -4.75
C MET A 192 -0.73 -15.15 -4.79
N GLN A 193 -1.05 -15.71 -3.63
CA GLN A 193 -1.86 -16.92 -3.52
C GLN A 193 -3.28 -16.71 -4.07
N GLY A 194 -3.96 -15.66 -3.62
CA GLY A 194 -5.32 -15.34 -4.09
C GLY A 194 -5.39 -15.23 -5.61
N TYR A 195 -4.44 -14.50 -6.20
CA TYR A 195 -4.39 -14.35 -7.65
C TYR A 195 -4.15 -15.67 -8.38
N ARG A 196 -3.22 -16.50 -7.91
CA ARG A 196 -2.95 -17.84 -8.47
C ARG A 196 -4.19 -18.72 -8.42
N ASP A 197 -4.82 -18.81 -7.24
CA ASP A 197 -6.00 -19.64 -7.02
C ASP A 197 -7.16 -19.22 -7.93
N GLY A 198 -7.36 -17.91 -8.09
CA GLY A 198 -8.34 -17.33 -9.00
C GLY A 198 -8.03 -17.63 -10.46
N PHE A 199 -6.78 -17.48 -10.88
CA PHE A 199 -6.34 -17.78 -12.23
C PHE A 199 -6.55 -19.27 -12.56
N GLU A 200 -6.15 -20.19 -11.67
CA GLU A 200 -6.38 -21.62 -11.82
C GLU A 200 -7.87 -21.98 -11.88
N ALA A 201 -8.70 -21.31 -11.07
CA ALA A 201 -10.15 -21.50 -11.10
C ALA A 201 -10.74 -21.04 -12.44
N GLY A 202 -10.27 -19.90 -12.97
CA GLY A 202 -10.65 -19.39 -14.27
C GLY A 202 -10.28 -20.32 -15.42
N LEU A 203 -9.06 -20.89 -15.41
CA LEU A 203 -8.62 -21.84 -16.43
C LEU A 203 -9.51 -23.08 -16.53
N LYS A 204 -10.06 -23.57 -15.40
CA LYS A 204 -10.97 -24.73 -15.39
C LYS A 204 -12.29 -24.50 -16.12
N LEU A 205 -12.65 -23.26 -16.39
CA LEU A 205 -13.85 -22.88 -17.15
C LEU A 205 -13.60 -22.85 -18.66
N LEU A 206 -12.35 -22.93 -19.08
CA LEU A 206 -11.92 -22.88 -20.47
C LEU A 206 -11.85 -24.28 -21.09
N THR A 207 -11.86 -24.32 -22.43
CA THR A 207 -11.49 -25.55 -23.14
C THR A 207 -10.00 -25.84 -22.93
N GLU A 208 -9.58 -27.11 -23.07
CA GLU A 208 -8.16 -27.50 -22.97
C GLU A 208 -7.26 -26.67 -23.89
N ARG A 209 -7.73 -26.38 -25.13
CA ARG A 209 -6.98 -25.55 -26.08
C ARG A 209 -6.82 -24.11 -25.57
N GLN A 210 -7.90 -23.49 -25.04
CA GLN A 210 -7.83 -22.12 -24.49
C GLN A 210 -6.94 -22.07 -23.26
N ALA A 211 -7.11 -23.03 -22.32
CA ALA A 211 -6.30 -23.12 -21.12
C ALA A 211 -4.81 -23.33 -21.44
N SER A 212 -4.48 -24.07 -22.52
CA SER A 212 -3.09 -24.28 -22.93
C SER A 212 -2.39 -23.05 -23.53
N LEU A 213 -3.14 -21.98 -23.81
CA LEU A 213 -2.60 -20.71 -24.32
C LEU A 213 -2.38 -19.68 -23.20
N ASN A 214 -2.86 -19.95 -21.99
CA ASN A 214 -2.77 -19.07 -20.84
C ASN A 214 -1.81 -19.63 -19.81
N HIS A 215 -0.73 -18.91 -19.53
CA HIS A 215 0.25 -19.31 -18.54
C HIS A 215 0.45 -18.20 -17.51
N LEU A 216 0.45 -18.57 -16.23
CA LEU A 216 0.85 -17.73 -15.12
C LEU A 216 2.27 -18.09 -14.70
N SER A 217 3.17 -17.13 -14.78
CA SER A 217 4.52 -17.21 -14.22
C SER A 217 4.61 -16.35 -12.98
N GLU A 218 5.44 -16.73 -12.01
CA GLU A 218 5.60 -16.01 -10.76
C GLU A 218 7.06 -15.67 -10.50
N THR A 219 7.28 -14.51 -9.90
CA THR A 219 8.61 -14.09 -9.42
C THR A 219 8.48 -13.18 -8.20
N TYR A 220 9.55 -13.09 -7.42
CA TYR A 220 9.69 -12.10 -6.36
C TYR A 220 10.89 -11.20 -6.65
N LEU A 221 10.76 -9.90 -6.37
CA LEU A 221 11.85 -8.94 -6.58
C LEU A 221 12.97 -9.13 -5.56
N ASP A 222 12.62 -9.57 -4.35
CA ASP A 222 13.56 -9.98 -3.31
C ASP A 222 13.18 -11.38 -2.80
N GLU A 223 13.90 -12.40 -3.25
CA GLU A 223 13.60 -13.80 -2.93
C GLU A 223 13.98 -14.17 -1.48
N THR A 224 14.89 -13.47 -0.86
CA THR A 224 15.52 -13.85 0.42
C THR A 224 15.32 -12.85 1.54
N GLY A 225 15.04 -11.60 1.21
CA GLY A 225 14.85 -10.52 2.16
C GLY A 225 13.41 -10.04 2.28
N SER A 226 13.23 -8.92 2.94
CA SER A 226 11.96 -8.22 3.14
C SER A 226 11.81 -6.98 2.22
N GLY A 227 12.71 -6.80 1.25
CA GLY A 227 12.71 -5.72 0.27
C GLY A 227 11.73 -5.94 -0.89
N GLY A 228 12.11 -5.45 -2.07
CA GLY A 228 11.34 -5.63 -3.32
C GLY A 228 10.22 -4.61 -3.52
N PHE A 229 10.02 -3.66 -2.60
CA PHE A 229 9.01 -2.60 -2.74
C PHE A 229 9.48 -1.41 -3.58
N SER A 230 10.73 -1.42 -4.01
CA SER A 230 11.31 -0.46 -4.93
C SER A 230 12.27 -1.15 -5.89
N VAL A 231 12.38 -0.61 -7.10
CA VAL A 231 13.29 -1.12 -8.12
C VAL A 231 13.88 0.04 -8.92
N ALA A 232 15.19 0.00 -9.19
CA ALA A 232 15.83 1.00 -10.02
C ALA A 232 15.34 0.89 -11.48
N ASP A 233 15.22 2.02 -12.18
CA ASP A 233 14.76 2.09 -13.57
C ASP A 233 15.51 1.15 -14.51
N THR A 234 16.85 1.09 -14.36
CA THR A 234 17.69 0.20 -15.18
C THR A 234 17.39 -1.28 -14.95
N THR A 235 17.09 -1.66 -13.70
CA THR A 235 16.73 -3.02 -13.36
C THR A 235 15.33 -3.34 -13.87
N ALA A 236 14.35 -2.45 -13.67
CA ALA A 236 13.00 -2.60 -14.19
C ALA A 236 13.02 -2.78 -15.71
N LEU A 237 13.74 -1.93 -16.44
CA LEU A 237 13.84 -2.01 -17.90
C LEU A 237 14.49 -3.34 -18.36
N ARG A 238 15.51 -3.83 -17.65
CA ARG A 238 16.14 -5.12 -17.94
C ARG A 238 15.15 -6.28 -17.75
N LEU A 239 14.39 -6.26 -16.65
CA LEU A 239 13.39 -7.30 -16.36
C LEU A 239 12.25 -7.27 -17.38
N LEU A 240 11.72 -6.09 -17.72
CA LEU A 240 10.67 -5.94 -18.73
C LEU A 240 11.10 -6.48 -20.09
N ARG A 241 12.32 -6.19 -20.54
CA ARG A 241 12.88 -6.71 -21.80
C ARG A 241 13.03 -8.23 -21.77
N GLN A 242 13.48 -8.78 -20.65
CA GLN A 242 13.58 -10.21 -20.46
C GLN A 242 12.18 -10.86 -20.55
N TRP A 243 11.23 -10.41 -19.76
CA TRP A 243 9.86 -10.96 -19.74
C TRP A 243 9.16 -10.85 -21.09
N ARG A 244 9.34 -9.72 -21.78
CA ARG A 244 8.84 -9.57 -23.15
C ARG A 244 9.42 -10.63 -24.10
N ASN A 245 10.74 -10.87 -24.03
CA ASN A 245 11.38 -11.91 -24.84
C ASN A 245 10.90 -13.33 -24.47
N ASP A 246 10.49 -13.54 -23.23
CA ASP A 246 9.89 -14.78 -22.74
C ASP A 246 8.38 -14.90 -23.10
N GLY A 247 7.84 -13.92 -23.84
CA GLY A 247 6.44 -13.92 -24.31
C GLY A 247 5.44 -13.44 -23.26
N ILE A 248 5.88 -12.77 -22.19
CA ILE A 248 4.97 -12.16 -21.19
C ILE A 248 4.35 -10.92 -21.80
N GLY A 249 3.02 -10.86 -21.78
CA GLY A 249 2.24 -9.72 -22.26
C GLY A 249 1.44 -9.00 -21.19
N MET A 250 1.31 -9.60 -19.99
CA MET A 250 0.59 -9.00 -18.85
C MET A 250 1.41 -9.07 -17.57
N LEU A 251 1.42 -7.98 -16.80
CA LEU A 251 2.06 -7.90 -15.49
C LEU A 251 1.06 -7.63 -14.38
N ILE A 252 1.20 -8.35 -13.26
CA ILE A 252 0.44 -8.17 -12.03
C ILE A 252 1.44 -7.84 -10.92
N PRO A 253 1.73 -6.57 -10.67
CA PRO A 253 2.86 -6.15 -9.82
C PRO A 253 2.46 -5.93 -8.36
N VAL A 254 2.40 -7.00 -7.56
CA VAL A 254 2.14 -6.96 -6.10
C VAL A 254 3.43 -6.56 -5.36
N CYS A 255 3.92 -5.36 -5.64
CA CYS A 255 5.25 -4.93 -5.17
C CYS A 255 5.33 -3.43 -4.81
N GLY A 256 4.23 -2.83 -4.37
CA GLY A 256 4.18 -1.45 -3.87
C GLY A 256 4.77 -0.45 -4.86
N GLY A 257 5.65 0.44 -4.43
CA GLY A 257 6.25 1.48 -5.26
C GLY A 257 7.03 0.96 -6.48
N ALA A 258 7.50 -0.30 -6.49
CA ALA A 258 8.11 -0.90 -7.67
C ALA A 258 7.12 -1.04 -8.84
N SER A 259 5.81 -1.20 -8.58
CA SER A 259 4.76 -1.26 -9.61
C SER A 259 4.69 0.02 -10.43
N ASN A 260 4.87 1.19 -9.79
CA ASN A 260 4.91 2.48 -10.48
C ASN A 260 6.14 2.62 -11.38
N THR A 261 7.27 2.05 -10.97
CA THR A 261 8.46 2.03 -11.82
C THR A 261 8.22 1.18 -13.07
N PHE A 262 7.62 0.00 -12.95
CA PHE A 262 7.26 -0.81 -14.11
C PHE A 262 6.25 -0.09 -15.02
N SER A 263 5.18 0.47 -14.45
CA SER A 263 4.17 1.22 -15.21
C SER A 263 4.80 2.38 -15.99
N ARG A 264 5.67 3.17 -15.36
CA ARG A 264 6.38 4.27 -16.00
C ARG A 264 7.30 3.80 -17.13
N MET A 265 8.01 2.70 -16.93
CA MET A 265 8.88 2.12 -17.96
C MET A 265 8.10 1.57 -19.15
N ILE A 266 6.97 0.89 -18.91
CA ILE A 266 6.06 0.41 -19.97
C ILE A 266 5.54 1.59 -20.79
N ASN A 267 5.00 2.61 -20.13
CA ASN A 267 4.47 3.80 -20.79
C ASN A 267 5.52 4.53 -21.65
N SER A 268 6.80 4.44 -21.29
CA SER A 268 7.87 5.13 -21.99
C SER A 268 8.55 4.30 -23.08
N THR A 269 8.50 2.96 -23.05
CA THR A 269 9.39 2.14 -23.88
C THR A 269 8.79 0.85 -24.46
N LEU A 270 7.73 0.29 -23.86
CA LEU A 270 7.24 -1.07 -24.19
C LEU A 270 5.71 -1.10 -24.24
N GLU A 271 5.15 -0.56 -25.32
CA GLU A 271 3.70 -0.42 -25.51
C GLU A 271 2.93 -1.75 -25.64
N ASP A 272 3.60 -2.86 -25.87
CA ASP A 272 3.01 -4.18 -26.07
C ASP A 272 2.90 -5.01 -24.78
N ILE A 273 3.36 -4.51 -23.63
CA ILE A 273 3.13 -5.09 -22.32
C ILE A 273 2.00 -4.34 -21.61
N VAL A 274 1.07 -5.09 -21.07
CA VAL A 274 -0.07 -4.60 -20.28
C VAL A 274 0.26 -4.76 -18.78
N ILE A 275 -0.24 -3.88 -17.93
CA ILE A 275 -0.01 -3.92 -16.49
C ILE A 275 -1.29 -3.62 -15.73
N SER A 276 -1.64 -4.42 -14.70
CA SER A 276 -2.76 -4.10 -13.81
C SER A 276 -2.37 -2.99 -12.82
N GLY A 277 -3.34 -2.18 -12.39
CA GLY A 277 -3.20 -1.38 -11.18
C GLY A 277 -3.22 -2.26 -9.94
N ILE A 278 -2.35 -1.97 -8.98
CA ILE A 278 -2.33 -2.63 -7.67
C ILE A 278 -2.30 -1.56 -6.58
N ASP A 279 -3.07 -1.78 -5.51
CA ASP A 279 -3.34 -0.89 -4.39
C ASP A 279 -4.12 0.38 -4.76
N VAL A 280 -3.85 0.98 -5.90
CA VAL A 280 -4.51 2.19 -6.41
C VAL A 280 -5.15 1.96 -7.77
N TYR A 281 -6.16 2.77 -8.07
CA TYR A 281 -6.79 2.74 -9.38
C TYR A 281 -5.89 3.38 -10.45
N HIS A 282 -5.69 2.66 -11.55
CA HIS A 282 -4.98 3.17 -12.72
C HIS A 282 -5.94 3.28 -13.91
N ASP A 283 -6.13 4.46 -14.43
CA ASP A 283 -7.02 4.76 -15.57
C ASP A 283 -6.27 4.85 -16.92
N ASN A 284 -4.99 4.50 -16.95
CA ASN A 284 -4.21 4.54 -18.18
C ASN A 284 -4.59 3.41 -19.15
N TYR A 285 -4.31 3.61 -20.43
CA TYR A 285 -4.67 2.65 -21.50
C TYR A 285 -4.08 1.26 -21.30
N PHE A 286 -2.90 1.16 -20.65
CA PHE A 286 -2.20 -0.11 -20.44
C PHE A 286 -2.69 -0.88 -19.21
N SER A 287 -3.67 -0.36 -18.47
CA SER A 287 -4.26 -1.04 -17.32
C SER A 287 -5.68 -1.49 -17.62
N PRO A 288 -5.92 -2.81 -17.85
CA PRO A 288 -7.26 -3.31 -18.14
C PRO A 288 -8.17 -3.30 -16.90
N TYR A 289 -7.60 -3.48 -15.74
CA TYR A 289 -8.26 -3.40 -14.44
C TYR A 289 -7.25 -3.02 -13.36
N SER A 290 -7.77 -2.63 -12.21
CA SER A 290 -6.99 -2.38 -11.01
C SER A 290 -7.56 -3.18 -9.85
N ILE A 291 -6.69 -3.73 -9.00
CA ILE A 291 -7.07 -4.38 -7.76
C ILE A 291 -6.67 -3.42 -6.64
N VAL A 292 -7.68 -2.84 -5.98
CA VAL A 292 -7.53 -1.65 -5.13
C VAL A 292 -7.65 -2.03 -3.66
N LYS A 293 -6.83 -1.40 -2.81
CA LYS A 293 -6.94 -1.40 -1.34
C LYS A 293 -7.36 -0.02 -0.84
N HIS A 294 -8.47 0.08 -0.16
CA HIS A 294 -8.95 1.31 0.48
C HIS A 294 -8.45 1.45 1.92
N ILE A 295 -7.13 1.42 2.11
CA ILE A 295 -6.51 1.61 3.42
C ILE A 295 -6.81 2.99 4.02
N ASP A 296 -6.92 4.02 3.18
CA ASP A 296 -7.35 5.36 3.52
C ASP A 296 -8.71 5.36 4.23
N ARG A 297 -9.68 4.62 3.68
CA ARG A 297 -11.04 4.48 4.26
C ARG A 297 -11.03 3.69 5.56
N ALA A 298 -10.27 2.59 5.61
CA ALA A 298 -10.13 1.76 6.81
C ALA A 298 -9.51 2.55 7.97
N LEU A 299 -8.49 3.35 7.70
CA LEU A 299 -7.87 4.24 8.68
C LEU A 299 -8.82 5.35 9.12
N GLY A 300 -9.50 6.00 8.19
CA GLY A 300 -10.51 7.02 8.52
C GLY A 300 -11.58 6.50 9.46
N GLN A 301 -12.07 5.28 9.24
CA GLN A 301 -13.02 4.61 10.13
C GLN A 301 -12.40 4.31 11.51
N SER A 302 -11.20 3.74 11.55
CA SER A 302 -10.52 3.38 12.80
C SER A 302 -10.21 4.60 13.66
N ILE A 303 -9.72 5.69 13.04
CA ILE A 303 -9.45 6.98 13.72
C ILE A 303 -10.75 7.59 14.26
N ARG A 304 -11.83 7.58 13.47
CA ARG A 304 -13.14 8.05 13.91
C ARG A 304 -13.67 7.25 15.09
N GLN A 305 -13.58 5.92 15.03
CA GLN A 305 -13.99 5.04 16.11
C GLN A 305 -13.17 5.33 17.38
N TRP A 306 -11.84 5.37 17.27
CA TRP A 306 -10.97 5.71 18.38
C TRP A 306 -11.37 7.05 19.03
N LEU A 307 -11.63 8.08 18.23
CA LEU A 307 -11.97 9.40 18.73
C LEU A 307 -13.31 9.42 19.43
N THR A 308 -14.32 8.73 18.91
CA THR A 308 -15.71 8.79 19.41
C THR A 308 -15.96 7.86 20.59
N THR A 309 -15.41 6.64 20.56
CA THR A 309 -15.68 5.62 21.59
C THR A 309 -14.58 5.51 22.64
N GLY A 310 -13.41 6.05 22.37
CA GLY A 310 -12.22 5.91 23.23
C GLY A 310 -11.50 4.58 23.12
N THR A 311 -11.99 3.66 22.28
CA THR A 311 -11.44 2.31 22.12
C THR A 311 -11.50 1.85 20.68
N MET A 312 -10.63 0.91 20.33
CA MET A 312 -10.67 0.18 19.07
C MET A 312 -10.77 -1.33 19.36
N PRO A 313 -11.38 -2.13 18.46
CA PRO A 313 -11.31 -3.59 18.55
C PRO A 313 -9.87 -4.07 18.62
N LYS A 314 -9.62 -5.16 19.35
CA LYS A 314 -8.27 -5.74 19.48
C LYS A 314 -7.65 -6.12 18.14
N HIS A 315 -8.49 -6.61 17.24
CA HIS A 315 -8.14 -6.97 15.89
C HIS A 315 -9.27 -6.62 14.93
N GLN A 316 -8.92 -6.12 13.76
CA GLN A 316 -9.85 -5.83 12.68
C GLN A 316 -9.27 -6.41 11.38
N THR A 317 -10.08 -7.18 10.66
CA THR A 317 -9.80 -7.60 9.29
C THR A 317 -10.87 -7.02 8.39
N PHE A 318 -10.46 -6.40 7.31
CA PHE A 318 -11.34 -5.89 6.27
C PHE A 318 -10.88 -6.43 4.92
N GLY A 319 -11.81 -6.66 4.02
CA GLY A 319 -11.51 -7.22 2.71
C GLY A 319 -12.54 -6.85 1.66
N LEU A 320 -12.72 -7.76 0.72
CA LEU A 320 -13.69 -7.65 -0.37
C LEU A 320 -15.13 -7.54 0.15
N LYS A 321 -15.47 -8.33 1.17
CA LYS A 321 -16.80 -8.36 1.79
C LYS A 321 -17.22 -7.02 2.36
N GLU A 322 -16.32 -6.31 3.03
CA GLU A 322 -16.59 -5.00 3.62
C GLU A 322 -16.38 -3.86 2.61
N GLY A 323 -15.94 -4.16 1.39
CA GLY A 323 -15.67 -3.18 0.35
C GLY A 323 -14.41 -2.36 0.58
N TYR A 324 -13.42 -2.92 1.29
CA TYR A 324 -12.11 -2.29 1.48
C TYR A 324 -11.04 -2.81 0.52
N THR A 325 -11.37 -3.87 -0.22
CA THR A 325 -10.62 -4.28 -1.41
C THR A 325 -11.62 -4.52 -2.53
N GLU A 326 -11.26 -4.26 -3.76
CA GLU A 326 -12.14 -4.45 -4.92
C GLU A 326 -11.34 -4.57 -6.23
N VAL A 327 -12.00 -5.10 -7.27
CA VAL A 327 -11.50 -5.07 -8.64
C VAL A 327 -12.27 -4.02 -9.42
N ILE A 328 -11.58 -3.02 -9.95
CA ILE A 328 -12.16 -1.96 -10.78
C ILE A 328 -11.70 -2.16 -12.23
N LEU A 329 -12.65 -2.43 -13.11
CA LEU A 329 -12.38 -2.52 -14.54
C LEU A 329 -12.16 -1.13 -15.13
N ASN A 330 -11.22 -1.01 -16.07
CA ASN A 330 -10.98 0.25 -16.76
C ASN A 330 -12.16 0.55 -17.71
N PRO A 331 -12.95 1.61 -17.48
CA PRO A 331 -14.12 1.93 -18.28
C PRO A 331 -13.77 2.38 -19.71
N ASN A 332 -12.51 2.72 -19.96
CA ASN A 332 -12.01 3.17 -21.26
C ASN A 332 -11.46 2.01 -22.10
N ARG A 333 -11.60 0.77 -21.63
CA ARG A 333 -11.09 -0.42 -22.28
C ARG A 333 -12.10 -1.55 -22.22
N ASP A 334 -12.49 -2.07 -23.39
CA ASP A 334 -13.28 -3.29 -23.48
C ASP A 334 -12.45 -4.49 -23.03
N ILE A 335 -13.02 -5.30 -22.15
CA ILE A 335 -12.43 -6.55 -21.69
C ILE A 335 -13.17 -7.69 -22.38
N PHE A 336 -12.51 -8.33 -23.34
CA PHE A 336 -13.01 -9.47 -24.07
C PHE A 336 -12.66 -10.75 -23.34
N ILE A 337 -13.57 -11.70 -23.27
CA ILE A 337 -13.36 -13.01 -22.67
C ILE A 337 -13.19 -14.08 -23.74
N TRP A 338 -12.60 -15.19 -23.36
CA TRP A 338 -12.61 -16.39 -24.17
C TRP A 338 -14.06 -16.82 -24.47
N ALA A 339 -14.35 -17.14 -25.73
CA ALA A 339 -15.65 -17.66 -26.10
C ALA A 339 -15.91 -18.98 -25.35
N PRO A 340 -17.04 -19.07 -24.62
CA PRO A 340 -17.34 -20.32 -23.91
C PRO A 340 -17.53 -21.49 -24.89
N PRO A 341 -17.38 -22.75 -24.44
CA PRO A 341 -17.60 -23.91 -25.27
C PRO A 341 -18.99 -23.86 -25.94
N GLY A 342 -19.03 -24.04 -27.27
CA GLY A 342 -20.29 -23.96 -28.05
C GLY A 342 -20.67 -22.56 -28.52
N TYR A 343 -19.86 -21.53 -28.24
CA TYR A 343 -20.06 -20.19 -28.81
C TYR A 343 -19.53 -20.17 -30.26
N GLU A 344 -20.42 -19.92 -31.20
CA GLU A 344 -20.12 -19.84 -32.65
C GLU A 344 -20.29 -18.41 -33.19
N GLY A 345 -20.29 -17.39 -32.31
CA GLY A 345 -20.51 -15.99 -32.70
C GLY A 345 -19.33 -15.41 -33.49
N GLU A 346 -19.63 -14.42 -34.34
CA GLU A 346 -18.62 -13.71 -35.15
C GLU A 346 -17.72 -12.77 -34.32
N THR A 347 -18.12 -12.44 -33.08
CA THR A 347 -17.41 -11.53 -32.19
C THR A 347 -17.04 -12.21 -30.87
N THR A 348 -15.87 -11.91 -30.34
CA THR A 348 -15.48 -12.33 -28.99
C THR A 348 -16.41 -11.67 -27.96
N PRO A 349 -17.05 -12.43 -27.07
CA PRO A 349 -17.93 -11.86 -26.06
C PRO A 349 -17.16 -10.97 -25.08
N CYS A 350 -17.79 -9.86 -24.68
CA CYS A 350 -17.27 -9.03 -23.60
C CYS A 350 -17.63 -9.60 -22.24
N LEU A 351 -16.85 -9.26 -21.22
CA LEU A 351 -17.15 -9.57 -19.83
C LEU A 351 -18.46 -8.89 -19.40
N THR A 352 -19.51 -9.68 -19.22
CA THR A 352 -20.85 -9.17 -18.90
C THR A 352 -21.01 -8.90 -17.41
N GLU A 353 -21.99 -8.06 -17.03
CA GLU A 353 -22.31 -7.80 -15.62
C GLU A 353 -22.71 -9.08 -14.85
N ALA A 354 -23.38 -10.03 -15.51
CA ALA A 354 -23.72 -11.30 -14.89
C ALA A 354 -22.47 -12.14 -14.56
N MET A 355 -21.49 -12.16 -15.46
CA MET A 355 -20.21 -12.86 -15.22
C MET A 355 -19.40 -12.18 -14.14
N LYS A 356 -19.32 -10.86 -14.15
CA LYS A 356 -18.65 -10.08 -13.08
C LYS A 356 -19.25 -10.42 -11.72
N LYS A 357 -20.59 -10.40 -11.62
CA LYS A 357 -21.31 -10.74 -10.41
C LYS A 357 -21.01 -12.15 -9.93
N GLU A 358 -21.00 -13.14 -10.82
CA GLU A 358 -20.66 -14.53 -10.48
C GLU A 358 -19.22 -14.64 -9.96
N MET A 359 -18.25 -14.00 -10.65
CA MET A 359 -16.85 -14.00 -10.25
C MET A 359 -16.67 -13.35 -8.87
N HIS A 360 -17.37 -12.24 -8.64
CA HIS A 360 -17.34 -11.54 -7.37
C HIS A 360 -17.95 -12.37 -6.23
N GLU A 361 -19.12 -12.98 -6.43
CA GLU A 361 -19.76 -13.86 -5.44
C GLU A 361 -18.89 -15.09 -5.10
N GLU A 362 -18.16 -15.60 -6.06
CA GLU A 362 -17.22 -16.68 -5.79
C GLU A 362 -15.99 -16.17 -5.02
N ALA A 363 -15.45 -15.01 -5.37
CA ALA A 363 -14.32 -14.39 -4.67
C ALA A 363 -14.66 -14.13 -3.19
N LEU A 364 -15.87 -13.63 -2.90
CA LEU A 364 -16.37 -13.46 -1.52
C LEU A 364 -16.36 -14.79 -0.74
N ARG A 365 -16.86 -15.87 -1.34
CA ARG A 365 -16.86 -17.19 -0.70
C ARG A 365 -15.43 -17.70 -0.46
N LYS A 366 -14.54 -17.48 -1.41
CA LYS A 366 -13.14 -17.90 -1.32
C LYS A 366 -12.38 -17.11 -0.27
N GLU A 367 -12.63 -15.82 -0.14
CA GLU A 367 -12.08 -15.02 0.95
C GLU A 367 -12.58 -15.53 2.32
N GLU A 368 -13.88 -15.80 2.47
CA GLU A 368 -14.42 -16.38 3.72
C GLU A 368 -13.87 -17.77 4.05
N GLU A 369 -13.54 -18.59 3.06
CA GLU A 369 -12.89 -19.88 3.24
C GLU A 369 -11.43 -19.71 3.68
N HIS A 370 -10.73 -18.75 3.12
CA HIS A 370 -9.32 -18.43 3.42
C HIS A 370 -9.14 -17.85 4.83
N GLU A 371 -10.12 -17.08 5.32
CA GLU A 371 -10.10 -16.45 6.65
C GLU A 371 -10.39 -17.41 7.81
N LYS A 372 -10.82 -18.65 7.55
CA LYS A 372 -11.12 -19.69 8.58
C LYS A 372 -9.91 -20.53 8.91
#